data_16f97d3a44123c8cf80009747debcd85
#
_entry.id   16f97d3a44123c8cf80009747debcd85
#
_cell.length_a   1.000
_cell.length_b   1.000
_cell.length_c   1.000
_cell.angle_alpha   90.00
_cell.angle_beta   90.00
_cell.angle_gamma   90.00
#
_symmetry.space_group_name_H-M   'P 1'
#
loop_
_entity.id
_entity.type
_entity.pdbx_description
1 polymer ?
#
loop_
_entity_poly.entity_id
_entity_poly.type
_entity_poly.pdbx_seq_one_letter_code
_entity_poly.pdbx_strand_id
1 'polypeptide(L)'
;MLIFLIKIFLGDDFMIYNKEQIDLYLKKMEYNDEIKIDYETLCKLQIAHLTHIPYENIDVLNRKPISLESQDLFDKMIVKQRGGYCFELNGLYSNLLKSLGFNVTNLAGRFIYQDGNTRMRLHRILKIDIDDKSYISDVGVLSELSRKSLELEIGKVQNDGKCDYKFEYNPKQEGEYILYQRKPKKDWKQIYSFSLEPQLDIDYVLPSFYCESHPNSPFINSMKVARYTEDEHIRFFDGELIFYKDGQVIKIEKVREDKIDDVLKEYFNIVLDNFVKVLV
;
A
#
# COMPACT_ATOMS: atom_id res chain seq x y z
N MET A 1 -28.22 -17.89 -4.10
CA MET A 1 -28.37 -19.04 -5.05
C MET A 1 -27.50 -18.88 -6.31
N LEU A 2 -27.38 -17.67 -6.89
CA LEU A 2 -26.52 -17.44 -8.07
C LEU A 2 -25.01 -17.55 -7.75
N ILE A 3 -24.57 -17.04 -6.61
CA ILE A 3 -23.17 -17.14 -6.12
C ILE A 3 -22.78 -18.59 -5.83
N PHE A 4 -23.71 -19.41 -5.37
CA PHE A 4 -23.48 -20.84 -5.13
C PHE A 4 -23.35 -21.66 -6.43
N LEU A 5 -24.04 -21.24 -7.49
CA LEU A 5 -23.95 -21.86 -8.82
C LEU A 5 -22.69 -21.48 -9.57
N ILE A 6 -22.15 -20.27 -9.36
CA ILE A 6 -20.85 -19.84 -9.93
C ILE A 6 -19.71 -20.65 -9.29
N LYS A 7 -19.77 -20.97 -7.99
CA LYS A 7 -18.80 -21.85 -7.32
C LYS A 7 -18.75 -23.27 -7.88
N ILE A 8 -19.87 -23.80 -8.38
CA ILE A 8 -19.95 -25.16 -8.94
C ILE A 8 -19.35 -25.26 -10.36
N PHE A 9 -19.31 -24.15 -11.12
CA PHE A 9 -18.83 -24.13 -12.51
C PHE A 9 -17.38 -23.67 -12.69
N LEU A 10 -16.77 -22.98 -11.70
CA LEU A 10 -15.44 -22.40 -11.83
C LEU A 10 -14.40 -23.01 -10.88
N GLY A 11 -14.70 -24.07 -10.14
CA GLY A 11 -13.72 -24.72 -9.25
C GLY A 11 -13.20 -23.81 -8.12
N ASP A 12 -12.53 -24.39 -7.12
CA ASP A 12 -11.84 -23.68 -6.03
C ASP A 12 -10.58 -22.89 -6.49
N ASP A 13 -10.26 -22.90 -7.79
CA ASP A 13 -9.04 -22.31 -8.38
C ASP A 13 -8.99 -20.76 -8.42
N PHE A 14 -10.07 -20.07 -7.99
CA PHE A 14 -10.12 -18.59 -7.98
C PHE A 14 -9.87 -17.95 -6.61
N MET A 15 -9.83 -18.70 -5.53
CA MET A 15 -9.52 -18.17 -4.21
C MET A 15 -8.02 -18.27 -3.95
N ILE A 16 -7.33 -17.12 -3.99
CA ILE A 16 -5.88 -17.04 -3.71
C ILE A 16 -5.58 -17.44 -2.27
N TYR A 17 -6.43 -17.02 -1.31
CA TYR A 17 -6.35 -17.40 0.10
C TYR A 17 -7.56 -18.27 0.47
N ASN A 18 -7.30 -19.36 1.20
CA ASN A 18 -8.37 -20.18 1.78
C ASN A 18 -9.02 -19.47 2.98
N LYS A 19 -10.09 -20.08 3.52
CA LYS A 19 -10.84 -19.47 4.62
C LYS A 19 -9.97 -19.20 5.86
N GLU A 20 -9.10 -20.13 6.24
CA GLU A 20 -8.25 -19.98 7.42
C GLU A 20 -7.25 -18.83 7.25
N GLN A 21 -6.70 -18.68 6.06
CA GLN A 21 -5.81 -17.56 5.71
C GLN A 21 -6.55 -16.21 5.74
N ILE A 22 -7.78 -16.16 5.18
CA ILE A 22 -8.63 -14.97 5.24
C ILE A 22 -8.93 -14.61 6.69
N ASP A 23 -9.37 -15.56 7.52
CA ASP A 23 -9.70 -15.33 8.92
C ASP A 23 -8.46 -14.82 9.70
N LEU A 24 -7.27 -15.38 9.44
CA LEU A 24 -6.02 -14.92 10.06
C LEU A 24 -5.63 -13.50 9.63
N TYR A 25 -5.84 -13.18 8.35
CA TYR A 25 -5.54 -11.84 7.82
C TYR A 25 -6.49 -10.79 8.41
N LEU A 26 -7.80 -11.05 8.42
CA LEU A 26 -8.80 -10.16 9.03
C LEU A 26 -8.53 -9.97 10.52
N LYS A 27 -8.17 -11.05 11.24
CA LYS A 27 -7.74 -10.96 12.64
C LYS A 27 -6.50 -10.09 12.83
N LYS A 28 -5.48 -10.20 11.95
CA LYS A 28 -4.28 -9.34 11.99
C LYS A 28 -4.63 -7.87 11.80
N MET A 29 -5.64 -7.56 10.99
CA MET A 29 -6.15 -6.19 10.77
C MET A 29 -7.16 -5.74 11.83
N GLU A 30 -7.47 -6.58 12.82
CA GLU A 30 -8.53 -6.34 13.83
C GLU A 30 -9.90 -6.01 13.18
N TYR A 31 -10.13 -6.56 11.98
CA TYR A 31 -11.38 -6.34 11.23
C TYR A 31 -12.43 -7.38 11.65
N ASN A 32 -13.54 -6.88 12.24
CA ASN A 32 -14.60 -7.74 12.78
C ASN A 32 -15.97 -7.49 12.13
N ASP A 33 -16.07 -6.57 11.19
CA ASP A 33 -17.33 -6.27 10.50
C ASP A 33 -17.69 -7.37 9.48
N GLU A 34 -18.97 -7.42 9.12
CA GLU A 34 -19.45 -8.29 8.04
C GLU A 34 -18.81 -7.86 6.70
N ILE A 35 -18.36 -8.85 5.92
CA ILE A 35 -17.82 -8.59 4.58
C ILE A 35 -18.97 -8.50 3.58
N LYS A 36 -19.05 -7.33 2.90
CA LYS A 36 -19.95 -7.07 1.78
C LYS A 36 -19.12 -6.56 0.60
N ILE A 37 -19.60 -6.85 -0.62
CA ILE A 37 -18.92 -6.32 -1.81
C ILE A 37 -19.50 -4.93 -2.09
N ASP A 38 -19.11 -3.96 -1.26
CA ASP A 38 -19.54 -2.57 -1.34
C ASP A 38 -18.40 -1.59 -1.01
N TYR A 39 -18.63 -0.32 -1.30
CA TYR A 39 -17.66 0.75 -1.11
C TYR A 39 -17.30 0.96 0.38
N GLU A 40 -18.27 0.81 1.28
CA GLU A 40 -18.04 1.01 2.72
C GLU A 40 -17.08 -0.05 3.27
N THR A 41 -17.32 -1.31 2.95
CA THR A 41 -16.45 -2.44 3.31
C THR A 41 -15.06 -2.27 2.72
N LEU A 42 -14.94 -1.87 1.43
CA LEU A 42 -13.65 -1.59 0.80
C LEU A 42 -12.85 -0.53 1.56
N CYS A 43 -13.48 0.59 1.94
CA CYS A 43 -12.82 1.65 2.72
C CYS A 43 -12.39 1.18 4.12
N LYS A 44 -13.24 0.40 4.80
CA LYS A 44 -12.91 -0.15 6.12
C LYS A 44 -11.74 -1.14 6.05
N LEU A 45 -11.70 -1.99 5.04
CA LEU A 45 -10.58 -2.92 4.81
C LEU A 45 -9.28 -2.15 4.50
N GLN A 46 -9.34 -1.09 3.69
CA GLN A 46 -8.16 -0.28 3.38
C GLN A 46 -7.59 0.38 4.64
N ILE A 47 -8.42 1.04 5.46
CA ILE A 47 -7.91 1.68 6.68
C ILE A 47 -7.41 0.64 7.70
N ALA A 48 -8.08 -0.49 7.84
CA ALA A 48 -7.63 -1.58 8.70
C ALA A 48 -6.26 -2.10 8.27
N HIS A 49 -6.03 -2.27 6.95
CA HIS A 49 -4.72 -2.65 6.42
C HIS A 49 -3.64 -1.60 6.75
N LEU A 50 -3.89 -0.32 6.43
CA LEU A 50 -2.97 0.79 6.66
C LEU A 50 -2.57 0.96 8.14
N THR A 51 -3.48 0.62 9.07
CA THR A 51 -3.24 0.78 10.51
C THR A 51 -2.54 -0.40 11.15
N HIS A 52 -2.60 -1.60 10.55
CA HIS A 52 -2.09 -2.82 11.18
C HIS A 52 -0.90 -3.47 10.45
N ILE A 53 -0.69 -3.15 9.17
CA ILE A 53 0.39 -3.71 8.37
C ILE A 53 1.28 -2.55 7.90
N PRO A 54 2.50 -2.41 8.45
CA PRO A 54 3.35 -1.27 8.17
C PRO A 54 3.99 -1.34 6.79
N TYR A 55 4.23 -0.18 6.19
CA TYR A 55 5.18 -0.05 5.09
C TYR A 55 6.61 -0.21 5.64
N GLU A 56 7.46 -1.04 5.01
CA GLU A 56 8.87 -1.14 5.36
C GLU A 56 9.73 -1.66 4.20
N ASN A 57 11.01 -1.31 4.18
CA ASN A 57 11.99 -1.76 3.20
C ASN A 57 13.19 -2.50 3.85
N ILE A 58 13.02 -3.11 5.00
CA ILE A 58 14.12 -3.70 5.80
C ILE A 58 14.78 -4.86 5.06
N ASP A 59 14.01 -5.70 4.35
CA ASP A 59 14.58 -6.80 3.58
C ASP A 59 15.41 -6.30 2.38
N VAL A 60 15.00 -5.20 1.74
CA VAL A 60 15.80 -4.52 0.69
C VAL A 60 17.13 -4.04 1.24
N LEU A 61 17.15 -3.39 2.41
CA LEU A 61 18.38 -2.94 3.06
C LEU A 61 19.29 -4.11 3.43
N ASN A 62 18.70 -5.21 3.88
CA ASN A 62 19.43 -6.44 4.23
C ASN A 62 19.82 -7.27 3.00
N ARG A 63 19.56 -6.75 1.78
CA ARG A 63 19.83 -7.44 0.50
C ARG A 63 19.21 -8.84 0.42
N LYS A 64 18.07 -9.03 1.07
CA LYS A 64 17.27 -10.24 0.96
C LYS A 64 16.40 -10.12 -0.30
N PRO A 65 16.36 -11.14 -1.15
CA PRO A 65 15.48 -11.14 -2.31
C PRO A 65 14.02 -10.94 -1.89
N ILE A 66 13.30 -10.11 -2.62
CA ILE A 66 11.88 -9.88 -2.41
C ILE A 66 11.10 -10.89 -3.25
N SER A 67 10.25 -11.68 -2.60
CA SER A 67 9.26 -12.52 -3.27
C SER A 67 7.93 -11.79 -3.38
N LEU A 68 7.30 -11.87 -4.55
CA LEU A 68 5.94 -11.37 -4.79
C LEU A 68 4.92 -12.50 -4.90
N GLU A 69 5.36 -13.75 -4.63
CA GLU A 69 4.48 -14.92 -4.59
C GLU A 69 3.46 -14.79 -3.44
N SER A 70 2.22 -15.17 -3.72
CA SER A 70 1.08 -15.00 -2.80
C SER A 70 1.35 -15.58 -1.42
N GLN A 71 1.90 -16.80 -1.35
CA GLN A 71 2.19 -17.47 -0.08
C GLN A 71 3.32 -16.79 0.69
N ASP A 72 4.38 -16.35 0.01
CA ASP A 72 5.52 -15.68 0.65
C ASP A 72 5.12 -14.31 1.23
N LEU A 73 4.26 -13.57 0.51
CA LEU A 73 3.68 -12.32 1.00
C LEU A 73 2.84 -12.56 2.27
N PHE A 74 2.01 -13.60 2.26
CA PHE A 74 1.20 -13.98 3.41
C PHE A 74 2.07 -14.37 4.60
N ASP A 75 3.04 -15.24 4.40
CA ASP A 75 3.94 -15.71 5.46
C ASP A 75 4.74 -14.56 6.06
N LYS A 76 5.25 -13.64 5.23
CA LYS A 76 6.00 -12.48 5.70
C LYS A 76 5.13 -11.55 6.54
N MET A 77 4.00 -11.11 6.01
CA MET A 77 3.25 -10.00 6.61
C MET A 77 2.19 -10.43 7.62
N ILE A 78 1.59 -11.62 7.44
CA ILE A 78 0.55 -12.09 8.34
C ILE A 78 1.11 -13.04 9.40
N VAL A 79 1.90 -14.06 9.00
CA VAL A 79 2.42 -15.05 9.95
C VAL A 79 3.58 -14.48 10.75
N LYS A 80 4.61 -13.90 10.09
CA LYS A 80 5.80 -13.33 10.74
C LYS A 80 5.61 -11.88 11.19
N GLN A 81 4.42 -11.31 10.99
CA GLN A 81 4.04 -9.98 11.44
C GLN A 81 5.00 -8.87 10.97
N ARG A 82 5.58 -9.02 9.79
CA ARG A 82 6.39 -8.02 9.12
C ARG A 82 5.51 -7.05 8.31
N GLY A 83 6.13 -6.09 7.69
CA GLY A 83 5.54 -5.25 6.65
C GLY A 83 6.12 -5.57 5.28
N GLY A 84 5.99 -4.62 4.37
CA GLY A 84 6.57 -4.66 3.04
C GLY A 84 6.51 -3.31 2.36
N TYR A 85 7.01 -3.21 1.13
CA TYR A 85 6.89 -1.98 0.36
C TYR A 85 5.76 -2.11 -0.69
N CYS A 86 5.61 -1.14 -1.59
CA CYS A 86 4.40 -1.00 -2.42
C CYS A 86 4.01 -2.25 -3.21
N PHE A 87 4.98 -2.99 -3.79
CA PHE A 87 4.68 -4.20 -4.56
C PHE A 87 4.17 -5.33 -3.67
N GLU A 88 4.75 -5.47 -2.46
CA GLU A 88 4.35 -6.48 -1.50
C GLU A 88 3.00 -6.15 -0.84
N LEU A 89 2.83 -4.94 -0.30
CA LEU A 89 1.61 -4.52 0.40
C LEU A 89 0.38 -4.54 -0.51
N ASN A 90 0.46 -3.89 -1.69
CA ASN A 90 -0.65 -3.91 -2.65
C ASN A 90 -0.84 -5.30 -3.28
N GLY A 91 0.21 -6.13 -3.36
CA GLY A 91 0.11 -7.54 -3.75
C GLY A 91 -0.70 -8.35 -2.75
N LEU A 92 -0.32 -8.29 -1.49
CA LEU A 92 -1.01 -8.97 -0.39
C LEU A 92 -2.48 -8.53 -0.29
N TYR A 93 -2.74 -7.21 -0.38
CA TYR A 93 -4.09 -6.65 -0.30
C TYR A 93 -4.96 -7.02 -1.52
N SER A 94 -4.38 -7.02 -2.73
CA SER A 94 -5.05 -7.53 -3.94
C SER A 94 -5.52 -8.97 -3.75
N ASN A 95 -4.66 -9.81 -3.19
CA ASN A 95 -4.98 -11.22 -2.93
C ASN A 95 -6.11 -11.39 -1.93
N LEU A 96 -6.11 -10.61 -0.84
CA LEU A 96 -7.23 -10.60 0.11
C LEU A 96 -8.54 -10.18 -0.56
N LEU A 97 -8.55 -9.04 -1.26
CA LEU A 97 -9.76 -8.51 -1.89
C LEU A 97 -10.34 -9.49 -2.91
N LYS A 98 -9.49 -10.11 -3.76
CA LYS A 98 -9.92 -11.16 -4.70
C LYS A 98 -10.51 -12.36 -3.97
N SER A 99 -9.89 -12.81 -2.88
CA SER A 99 -10.37 -13.93 -2.07
C SER A 99 -11.70 -13.64 -1.38
N LEU A 100 -11.97 -12.37 -1.07
CA LEU A 100 -13.26 -11.90 -0.55
C LEU A 100 -14.34 -11.74 -1.65
N GLY A 101 -13.96 -11.80 -2.93
CA GLY A 101 -14.88 -11.70 -4.08
C GLY A 101 -14.96 -10.32 -4.72
N PHE A 102 -14.10 -9.37 -4.37
CA PHE A 102 -14.00 -8.10 -5.08
C PHE A 102 -13.40 -8.29 -6.48
N ASN A 103 -13.86 -7.50 -7.44
CA ASN A 103 -13.29 -7.43 -8.79
C ASN A 103 -12.08 -6.48 -8.79
N VAL A 104 -10.87 -7.04 -8.77
CA VAL A 104 -9.61 -6.29 -8.61
C VAL A 104 -8.77 -6.37 -9.86
N THR A 105 -8.36 -5.20 -10.38
CA THR A 105 -7.36 -5.04 -11.43
C THR A 105 -6.10 -4.41 -10.85
N ASN A 106 -4.96 -5.06 -11.04
CA ASN A 106 -3.66 -4.49 -10.66
C ASN A 106 -3.21 -3.49 -11.72
N LEU A 107 -2.67 -2.34 -11.32
CA LEU A 107 -2.21 -1.26 -12.19
C LEU A 107 -0.80 -0.83 -11.82
N ALA A 108 -0.05 -0.29 -12.81
CA ALA A 108 1.27 0.29 -12.61
C ALA A 108 1.23 1.81 -12.61
N GLY A 109 1.77 2.41 -11.55
CA GLY A 109 1.87 3.86 -11.38
C GLY A 109 3.31 4.36 -11.28
N ARG A 110 3.47 5.68 -11.40
CA ARG A 110 4.73 6.39 -11.18
C ARG A 110 4.51 7.61 -10.30
N PHE A 111 5.29 7.78 -9.25
CA PHE A 111 5.26 9.00 -8.43
C PHE A 111 5.71 10.21 -9.24
N ILE A 112 5.07 11.36 -8.99
CA ILE A 112 5.37 12.63 -9.60
C ILE A 112 6.08 13.51 -8.56
N TYR A 113 7.32 13.90 -8.88
CA TYR A 113 8.11 14.84 -8.09
C TYR A 113 8.13 16.21 -8.78
N GLN A 114 8.29 17.28 -8.01
CA GLN A 114 8.30 18.65 -8.54
C GLN A 114 9.63 19.04 -9.22
N ASP A 115 10.49 18.08 -9.50
CA ASP A 115 11.77 18.27 -10.17
C ASP A 115 11.68 18.22 -11.71
N GLY A 116 10.48 18.01 -12.26
CA GLY A 116 10.22 17.95 -13.70
C GLY A 116 10.64 16.65 -14.39
N ASN A 117 11.26 15.70 -13.67
CA ASN A 117 11.74 14.45 -14.24
C ASN A 117 10.64 13.39 -14.33
N THR A 118 10.55 12.69 -15.46
CA THR A 118 9.70 11.52 -15.60
C THR A 118 10.30 10.34 -14.84
N ARG A 119 9.53 9.73 -13.98
CA ARG A 119 9.93 8.55 -13.19
C ARG A 119 9.48 7.26 -13.86
N MET A 120 10.15 6.16 -13.52
CA MET A 120 9.71 4.82 -13.92
C MET A 120 8.40 4.45 -13.21
N ARG A 121 7.66 3.49 -13.78
CA ARG A 121 6.47 2.90 -13.14
C ARG A 121 6.92 1.91 -12.06
N LEU A 122 7.23 2.42 -10.87
CA LEU A 122 7.74 1.67 -9.72
C LEU A 122 6.74 1.63 -8.57
N HIS A 123 5.44 1.69 -8.89
CA HIS A 123 4.39 1.66 -7.88
C HIS A 123 3.23 0.77 -8.35
N ARG A 124 2.83 -0.20 -7.52
CA ARG A 124 1.63 -1.02 -7.71
C ARG A 124 0.47 -0.33 -7.03
N ILE A 125 -0.66 -0.21 -7.71
CA ILE A 125 -1.94 0.29 -7.20
C ILE A 125 -3.07 -0.62 -7.64
N LEU A 126 -4.24 -0.51 -7.03
CA LEU A 126 -5.37 -1.37 -7.31
C LEU A 126 -6.55 -0.56 -7.83
N LYS A 127 -7.20 -1.06 -8.89
CA LYS A 127 -8.54 -0.63 -9.31
C LYS A 127 -9.53 -1.71 -8.88
N ILE A 128 -10.59 -1.29 -8.21
CA ILE A 128 -11.67 -2.17 -7.75
C ILE A 128 -12.96 -1.73 -8.39
N ASP A 129 -13.63 -2.66 -9.09
CA ASP A 129 -14.93 -2.41 -9.69
C ASP A 129 -16.03 -2.94 -8.76
N ILE A 130 -16.97 -2.07 -8.41
CA ILE A 130 -18.15 -2.39 -7.59
C ILE A 130 -19.35 -1.78 -8.32
N ASP A 131 -20.29 -2.62 -8.72
CA ASP A 131 -21.43 -2.27 -9.55
C ASP A 131 -20.99 -1.54 -10.85
N ASP A 132 -21.41 -0.32 -11.07
CA ASP A 132 -21.08 0.53 -12.23
C ASP A 132 -19.93 1.52 -11.99
N LYS A 133 -19.24 1.40 -10.84
CA LYS A 133 -18.18 2.31 -10.42
C LYS A 133 -16.83 1.63 -10.26
N SER A 134 -15.79 2.39 -10.56
CA SER A 134 -14.39 2.00 -10.31
C SER A 134 -13.79 2.83 -9.18
N TYR A 135 -13.00 2.20 -8.34
CA TYR A 135 -12.30 2.83 -7.22
C TYR A 135 -10.80 2.54 -7.30
N ILE A 136 -9.98 3.52 -6.95
CA ILE A 136 -8.53 3.34 -6.76
C ILE A 136 -8.25 3.15 -5.29
N SER A 137 -7.59 2.05 -4.96
CA SER A 137 -7.18 1.67 -3.62
C SER A 137 -5.67 1.49 -3.56
N ASP A 138 -5.04 1.98 -2.51
CA ASP A 138 -3.59 1.94 -2.35
C ASP A 138 -3.21 1.87 -0.87
N VAL A 139 -2.55 0.78 -0.49
CA VAL A 139 -2.04 0.53 0.86
C VAL A 139 -0.50 0.51 0.91
N GLY A 140 0.16 0.77 -0.21
CA GLY A 140 1.60 0.60 -0.40
C GLY A 140 2.40 1.91 -0.39
N VAL A 141 2.07 2.89 0.44
CA VAL A 141 2.74 4.19 0.44
C VAL A 141 3.43 4.52 1.75
N LEU A 142 4.63 5.08 1.62
CA LEU A 142 5.42 5.59 2.75
C LEU A 142 4.88 6.94 3.27
N SER A 143 4.38 7.79 2.37
CA SER A 143 3.84 9.11 2.69
C SER A 143 2.35 9.05 2.94
N GLU A 144 1.85 10.06 3.65
CA GLU A 144 0.42 10.17 3.90
C GLU A 144 -0.37 10.28 2.59
N LEU A 145 -1.26 9.32 2.38
CA LEU A 145 -2.17 9.24 1.24
C LEU A 145 -3.60 8.95 1.75
N SER A 146 -4.56 8.82 0.83
CA SER A 146 -5.96 8.61 1.21
C SER A 146 -6.15 7.35 2.06
N ARG A 147 -6.86 7.53 3.17
CA ARG A 147 -7.30 6.44 4.04
C ARG A 147 -8.49 5.66 3.46
N LYS A 148 -9.14 6.22 2.44
CA LYS A 148 -10.29 5.63 1.75
C LYS A 148 -9.93 5.33 0.31
N SER A 149 -10.53 4.30 -0.25
CA SER A 149 -10.53 4.11 -1.69
C SER A 149 -11.24 5.27 -2.37
N LEU A 150 -10.70 5.75 -3.49
CA LEU A 150 -11.18 6.93 -4.19
C LEU A 150 -11.91 6.54 -5.47
N GLU A 151 -13.14 7.00 -5.65
CA GLU A 151 -13.90 6.78 -6.89
C GLU A 151 -13.14 7.39 -8.09
N LEU A 152 -12.94 6.61 -9.14
CA LEU A 152 -12.23 7.04 -10.35
C LEU A 152 -13.17 7.85 -11.26
N GLU A 153 -13.45 9.07 -10.85
CA GLU A 153 -14.28 10.03 -11.60
C GLU A 153 -13.48 11.32 -11.80
N ILE A 154 -13.33 11.73 -13.07
CA ILE A 154 -12.50 12.90 -13.42
C ILE A 154 -13.11 14.19 -12.87
N GLY A 155 -12.28 15.01 -12.24
CA GLY A 155 -12.66 16.31 -11.68
C GLY A 155 -13.43 16.26 -10.36
N LYS A 156 -13.92 15.07 -9.95
CA LYS A 156 -14.65 14.90 -8.69
C LYS A 156 -13.72 15.09 -7.50
N VAL A 157 -14.04 16.07 -6.67
CA VAL A 157 -13.34 16.28 -5.41
C VAL A 157 -13.91 15.36 -4.33
N GLN A 158 -13.05 14.56 -3.70
CA GLN A 158 -13.39 13.59 -2.66
C GLN A 158 -12.55 13.89 -1.43
N ASN A 159 -13.10 13.66 -0.23
CA ASN A 159 -12.44 13.95 1.03
C ASN A 159 -12.39 12.68 1.91
N ASP A 160 -11.21 12.37 2.45
CA ASP A 160 -11.01 11.21 3.34
C ASP A 160 -11.14 11.55 4.84
N GLY A 161 -11.51 12.80 5.15
CA GLY A 161 -11.56 13.34 6.51
C GLY A 161 -10.34 14.18 6.88
N LYS A 162 -9.25 14.11 6.11
CA LYS A 162 -7.98 14.82 6.33
C LYS A 162 -7.55 15.68 5.15
N CYS A 163 -7.71 15.17 3.94
CA CYS A 163 -7.27 15.80 2.69
C CYS A 163 -8.34 15.68 1.62
N ASP A 164 -8.28 16.59 0.63
CA ASP A 164 -9.05 16.46 -0.60
C ASP A 164 -8.23 15.74 -1.67
N TYR A 165 -8.91 14.97 -2.49
CA TYR A 165 -8.34 14.22 -3.61
C TYR A 165 -9.19 14.39 -4.86
N LYS A 166 -8.55 14.31 -6.03
CA LYS A 166 -9.24 14.22 -7.33
C LYS A 166 -8.37 13.53 -8.36
N PHE A 167 -9.00 13.00 -9.39
CA PHE A 167 -8.33 12.50 -10.57
C PHE A 167 -8.53 13.47 -11.74
N GLU A 168 -7.47 13.62 -12.55
CA GLU A 168 -7.47 14.35 -13.82
C GLU A 168 -6.76 13.53 -14.89
N TYR A 169 -7.05 13.78 -16.15
CA TYR A 169 -6.27 13.23 -17.24
C TYR A 169 -4.85 13.81 -17.25
N ASN A 170 -3.86 13.00 -17.60
CA ASN A 170 -2.49 13.47 -17.75
C ASN A 170 -2.35 14.26 -19.06
N PRO A 171 -2.13 15.58 -19.03
CA PRO A 171 -2.02 16.38 -20.25
C PRO A 171 -0.75 16.10 -21.06
N LYS A 172 0.23 15.38 -20.48
CA LYS A 172 1.50 15.02 -21.11
C LYS A 172 1.51 13.62 -21.69
N GLN A 173 0.56 12.76 -21.30
CA GLN A 173 0.53 11.37 -21.73
C GLN A 173 -0.92 10.89 -21.84
N GLU A 174 -1.34 10.67 -23.07
CA GLU A 174 -2.67 10.12 -23.38
C GLU A 174 -2.90 8.78 -22.68
N GLY A 175 -4.11 8.55 -22.19
CA GLY A 175 -4.49 7.32 -21.48
C GLY A 175 -3.99 7.20 -20.04
N GLU A 176 -3.26 8.20 -19.52
CA GLU A 176 -2.89 8.25 -18.11
C GLU A 176 -3.80 9.18 -17.30
N TYR A 177 -3.97 8.82 -16.04
CA TYR A 177 -4.65 9.57 -14.99
C TYR A 177 -3.62 10.10 -14.01
N ILE A 178 -3.88 11.24 -13.38
CA ILE A 178 -3.08 11.80 -12.29
C ILE A 178 -3.96 11.90 -11.05
N LEU A 179 -3.48 11.33 -9.94
CA LEU A 179 -4.03 11.58 -8.62
C LEU A 179 -3.47 12.89 -8.07
N TYR A 180 -4.36 13.80 -7.69
CA TYR A 180 -4.05 15.02 -6.97
C TYR A 180 -4.50 14.92 -5.52
N GLN A 181 -3.70 15.48 -4.61
CA GLN A 181 -4.00 15.68 -3.20
C GLN A 181 -3.96 17.17 -2.85
N ARG A 182 -4.86 17.61 -2.00
CA ARG A 182 -4.84 18.93 -1.40
C ARG A 182 -4.98 18.83 0.11
N LYS A 183 -3.93 19.19 0.84
CA LYS A 183 -3.98 19.34 2.31
C LYS A 183 -4.71 20.63 2.69
N PRO A 184 -5.29 20.73 3.91
CA PRO A 184 -5.96 21.94 4.37
C PRO A 184 -5.09 23.20 4.16
N LYS A 185 -5.66 24.23 3.53
CA LYS A 185 -5.00 25.52 3.23
C LYS A 185 -3.73 25.42 2.35
N LYS A 186 -3.58 24.36 1.55
CA LYS A 186 -2.51 24.19 0.56
C LYS A 186 -3.09 24.07 -0.84
N ASP A 187 -2.21 24.22 -1.84
CA ASP A 187 -2.56 24.01 -3.24
C ASP A 187 -2.63 22.51 -3.59
N TRP A 188 -3.23 22.21 -4.73
CA TRP A 188 -3.25 20.87 -5.31
C TRP A 188 -1.84 20.42 -5.67
N LYS A 189 -1.47 19.21 -5.21
CA LYS A 189 -0.21 18.55 -5.51
C LYS A 189 -0.47 17.28 -6.30
N GLN A 190 0.25 17.09 -7.40
CA GLN A 190 0.29 15.81 -8.12
C GLN A 190 1.02 14.77 -7.27
N ILE A 191 0.47 13.58 -7.15
CA ILE A 191 1.03 12.50 -6.34
C ILE A 191 1.65 11.44 -7.26
N TYR A 192 0.84 10.79 -8.07
CA TYR A 192 1.30 9.81 -9.05
C TYR A 192 0.40 9.79 -10.28
N SER A 193 0.93 9.27 -11.39
CA SER A 193 0.14 8.96 -12.58
C SER A 193 0.10 7.45 -12.83
N PHE A 194 -0.95 6.99 -13.52
CA PHE A 194 -1.16 5.58 -13.87
C PHE A 194 -2.06 5.46 -15.11
N SER A 195 -1.96 4.32 -15.80
CA SER A 195 -2.92 3.93 -16.84
C SER A 195 -3.85 2.84 -16.31
N LEU A 196 -4.95 2.59 -17.02
CA LEU A 196 -5.88 1.49 -16.69
C LEU A 196 -5.49 0.16 -17.34
N GLU A 197 -4.30 0.07 -17.92
CA GLU A 197 -3.76 -1.17 -18.49
C GLU A 197 -3.55 -2.19 -17.36
N PRO A 198 -4.23 -3.35 -17.42
CA PRO A 198 -4.08 -4.38 -16.41
C PRO A 198 -2.66 -4.94 -16.37
N GLN A 199 -2.13 -5.15 -15.17
CA GLN A 199 -0.84 -5.77 -14.93
C GLN A 199 -1.03 -7.17 -14.34
N LEU A 200 -0.27 -8.14 -14.81
CA LEU A 200 -0.13 -9.44 -14.18
C LEU A 200 0.88 -9.37 -13.03
N ASP A 201 0.81 -10.29 -12.07
CA ASP A 201 1.75 -10.31 -10.95
C ASP A 201 3.21 -10.43 -11.42
N ILE A 202 3.47 -11.15 -12.52
CA ILE A 202 4.80 -11.27 -13.12
C ILE A 202 5.37 -9.93 -13.63
N ASP A 203 4.53 -8.98 -14.01
CA ASP A 203 4.96 -7.69 -14.55
C ASP A 203 5.64 -6.82 -13.47
N TYR A 204 5.40 -7.12 -12.20
CA TYR A 204 6.03 -6.41 -11.08
C TYR A 204 7.42 -6.95 -10.70
N VAL A 205 7.85 -8.09 -11.22
CA VAL A 205 9.15 -8.69 -10.87
C VAL A 205 10.31 -7.78 -11.27
N LEU A 206 10.32 -7.24 -12.50
CA LEU A 206 11.39 -6.33 -12.94
C LEU A 206 11.41 -5.00 -12.19
N PRO A 207 10.26 -4.29 -12.00
CA PRO A 207 10.22 -3.08 -11.18
C PRO A 207 10.63 -3.33 -9.72
N SER A 208 10.24 -4.45 -9.13
CA SER A 208 10.65 -4.86 -7.80
C SER A 208 12.15 -5.08 -7.73
N PHE A 209 12.71 -5.85 -8.66
CA PHE A 209 14.16 -6.10 -8.75
C PHE A 209 14.97 -4.79 -8.90
N TYR A 210 14.46 -3.84 -9.70
CA TYR A 210 15.08 -2.51 -9.76
C TYR A 210 15.09 -1.81 -8.39
N CYS A 211 13.96 -1.84 -7.67
CA CYS A 211 13.84 -1.21 -6.36
C CYS A 211 14.76 -1.84 -5.31
N GLU A 212 14.94 -3.17 -5.34
CA GLU A 212 15.75 -3.89 -4.35
C GLU A 212 17.25 -3.89 -4.64
N SER A 213 17.68 -3.72 -5.91
CA SER A 213 19.05 -4.02 -6.30
C SER A 213 19.76 -2.91 -7.07
N HIS A 214 19.03 -1.99 -7.74
CA HIS A 214 19.66 -1.01 -8.61
C HIS A 214 20.36 0.09 -7.80
N PRO A 215 21.63 0.49 -8.13
CA PRO A 215 22.38 1.50 -7.38
C PRO A 215 21.66 2.86 -7.21
N ASN A 216 20.81 3.23 -8.17
CA ASN A 216 20.00 4.46 -8.10
C ASN A 216 18.62 4.24 -7.46
N SER A 217 18.37 3.09 -6.86
CA SER A 217 17.11 2.85 -6.13
C SER A 217 17.06 3.71 -4.87
N PRO A 218 15.95 4.39 -4.60
CA PRO A 218 15.78 5.15 -3.36
C PRO A 218 15.56 4.26 -2.13
N PHE A 219 15.50 2.93 -2.30
CA PHE A 219 15.17 1.99 -1.22
C PHE A 219 16.37 1.30 -0.60
N ILE A 220 17.56 1.35 -1.25
CA ILE A 220 18.74 0.57 -0.81
C ILE A 220 19.65 1.31 0.18
N ASN A 221 19.43 2.60 0.43
CA ASN A 221 20.38 3.46 1.16
C ASN A 221 19.86 3.95 2.52
N SER A 222 18.56 3.80 2.80
CA SER A 222 18.00 4.26 4.06
C SER A 222 16.78 3.42 4.48
N MET A 223 16.65 3.20 5.78
CA MET A 223 15.48 2.55 6.35
C MET A 223 14.27 3.45 6.24
N LYS A 224 13.19 2.89 5.73
CA LYS A 224 11.90 3.56 5.55
C LYS A 224 10.81 2.69 6.14
N VAL A 225 10.22 3.15 7.23
CA VAL A 225 9.10 2.47 7.86
C VAL A 225 7.98 3.48 8.08
N ALA A 226 6.74 3.09 7.83
CA ALA A 226 5.59 3.94 8.08
C ALA A 226 4.37 3.12 8.48
N ARG A 227 3.52 3.70 9.30
CA ARG A 227 2.24 3.13 9.67
C ARG A 227 1.23 4.24 9.96
N TYR A 228 -0.01 4.01 9.62
CA TYR A 228 -1.11 4.84 10.07
C TYR A 228 -1.56 4.37 11.47
N THR A 229 -2.02 5.31 12.27
CA THR A 229 -2.83 5.07 13.46
C THR A 229 -4.22 5.65 13.22
N GLU A 230 -5.11 5.58 14.18
CA GLU A 230 -6.44 6.17 14.07
C GLU A 230 -6.38 7.65 13.68
N ASP A 231 -5.55 8.43 14.37
CA ASP A 231 -5.45 9.88 14.19
C ASP A 231 -4.19 10.36 13.47
N GLU A 232 -3.13 9.57 13.47
CA GLU A 232 -1.79 9.99 13.08
C GLU A 232 -1.22 9.11 11.95
N HIS A 233 -0.09 9.56 11.41
CA HIS A 233 0.79 8.80 10.56
C HIS A 233 2.19 8.87 11.16
N ILE A 234 2.81 7.73 11.42
CA ILE A 234 4.13 7.63 12.04
C ILE A 234 5.11 7.11 10.99
N ARG A 235 6.29 7.74 10.93
CA ARG A 235 7.36 7.32 10.02
C ARG A 235 8.68 7.21 10.77
N PHE A 236 9.46 6.21 10.40
CA PHE A 236 10.88 6.15 10.71
C PHE A 236 11.67 6.32 9.40
N PHE A 237 12.55 7.32 9.36
CA PHE A 237 13.35 7.66 8.18
C PHE A 237 14.65 8.32 8.60
N ASP A 238 15.80 7.84 8.09
CA ASP A 238 17.14 8.39 8.34
C ASP A 238 17.44 8.61 9.85
N GLY A 239 17.10 7.63 10.69
CA GLY A 239 17.34 7.71 12.14
C GLY A 239 16.38 8.64 12.89
N GLU A 240 15.35 9.14 12.24
CA GLU A 240 14.35 10.00 12.85
C GLU A 240 12.97 9.31 12.91
N LEU A 241 12.34 9.34 14.08
CA LEU A 241 10.94 8.96 14.27
C LEU A 241 10.09 10.23 14.19
N ILE A 242 9.20 10.27 13.19
CA ILE A 242 8.45 11.48 12.82
C ILE A 242 6.96 11.18 12.97
N PHE A 243 6.27 12.02 13.74
CA PHE A 243 4.83 11.94 13.97
C PHE A 243 4.11 13.03 13.18
N TYR A 244 3.08 12.62 12.45
CA TYR A 244 2.25 13.52 11.65
C TYR A 244 0.81 13.48 12.16
N LYS A 245 0.21 14.65 12.34
CA LYS A 245 -1.21 14.82 12.60
C LYS A 245 -1.78 15.85 11.63
N ASP A 246 -2.89 15.52 10.98
CA ASP A 246 -3.55 16.38 9.98
C ASP A 246 -2.57 16.88 8.88
N GLY A 247 -1.68 15.98 8.45
CA GLY A 247 -0.68 16.26 7.41
C GLY A 247 0.46 17.19 7.81
N GLN A 248 0.57 17.52 9.10
CA GLN A 248 1.65 18.35 9.66
C GLN A 248 2.54 17.53 10.58
N VAL A 249 3.84 17.81 10.57
CA VAL A 249 4.78 17.25 11.55
C VAL A 249 4.48 17.86 12.91
N ILE A 250 4.17 17.02 13.89
CA ILE A 250 3.90 17.44 15.29
C ILE A 250 5.07 17.09 16.22
N LYS A 251 5.90 16.11 15.86
CA LYS A 251 7.04 15.68 16.66
C LYS A 251 8.10 15.01 15.79
N ILE A 252 9.37 15.25 16.09
CA ILE A 252 10.52 14.53 15.54
C ILE A 252 11.42 14.11 16.69
N GLU A 253 11.80 12.84 16.70
CA GLU A 253 12.70 12.25 17.68
C GLU A 253 13.87 11.60 16.96
N LYS A 254 15.10 11.96 17.34
CA LYS A 254 16.31 11.24 16.90
C LYS A 254 16.41 9.92 17.65
N VAL A 255 16.54 8.84 16.91
CA VAL A 255 16.64 7.48 17.45
C VAL A 255 18.09 7.04 17.38
N ARG A 256 18.65 6.64 18.51
CA ARG A 256 19.98 6.03 18.53
C ARG A 256 19.93 4.65 17.88
N GLU A 257 21.00 4.25 17.24
CA GLU A 257 21.13 2.97 16.52
C GLU A 257 20.78 1.75 17.40
N ASP A 258 21.21 1.76 18.67
CA ASP A 258 20.91 0.70 19.65
C ASP A 258 19.42 0.66 20.11
N LYS A 259 18.60 1.62 19.67
CA LYS A 259 17.18 1.74 20.00
C LYS A 259 16.24 1.51 18.81
N ILE A 260 16.77 1.24 17.63
CA ILE A 260 15.96 1.04 16.43
C ILE A 260 15.01 -0.15 16.61
N ASP A 261 15.45 -1.27 17.15
CA ASP A 261 14.61 -2.46 17.38
C ASP A 261 13.45 -2.18 18.35
N ASP A 262 13.72 -1.41 19.42
CA ASP A 262 12.70 -1.01 20.38
C ASP A 262 11.63 -0.15 19.66
N VAL A 263 12.05 0.80 18.82
CA VAL A 263 11.16 1.67 18.03
C VAL A 263 10.36 0.89 17.00
N LEU A 264 10.99 -0.05 16.28
CA LEU A 264 10.30 -0.89 15.31
C LEU A 264 9.20 -1.73 15.97
N LYS A 265 9.48 -2.27 17.14
CA LYS A 265 8.52 -3.06 17.90
C LYS A 265 7.40 -2.20 18.47
N GLU A 266 7.74 -1.07 19.12
CA GLU A 266 6.78 -0.21 19.82
C GLU A 266 5.81 0.49 18.86
N TYR A 267 6.35 1.12 17.80
CA TYR A 267 5.56 2.00 16.92
C TYR A 267 5.04 1.30 15.67
N PHE A 268 5.69 0.23 15.21
CA PHE A 268 5.36 -0.41 13.94
C PHE A 268 4.94 -1.88 14.07
N ASN A 269 5.00 -2.46 15.29
CA ASN A 269 4.73 -3.87 15.56
C ASN A 269 5.64 -4.83 14.76
N ILE A 270 6.86 -4.38 14.43
CA ILE A 270 7.86 -5.19 13.71
C ILE A 270 8.82 -5.79 14.71
N VAL A 271 8.96 -7.11 14.68
CA VAL A 271 9.98 -7.85 15.43
C VAL A 271 10.95 -8.48 14.43
N LEU A 272 12.25 -8.20 14.58
CA LEU A 272 13.29 -8.76 13.73
C LEU A 272 13.96 -9.92 14.43
N ASP A 273 14.05 -11.08 13.75
CA ASP A 273 14.71 -12.29 14.31
C ASP A 273 16.23 -12.10 14.47
N ASN A 274 16.85 -11.28 13.62
CA ASN A 274 18.25 -10.87 13.69
C ASN A 274 18.40 -9.50 13.02
N PHE A 275 18.81 -8.50 13.78
CA PHE A 275 19.16 -7.20 13.22
C PHE A 275 20.52 -7.27 12.53
N VAL A 276 20.53 -7.27 11.22
CA VAL A 276 21.76 -6.98 10.48
C VAL A 276 21.94 -5.46 10.54
N LYS A 277 23.07 -5.01 11.14
CA LYS A 277 23.43 -3.58 11.21
C LYS A 277 23.24 -2.94 9.84
N VAL A 278 22.16 -2.16 9.71
CA VAL A 278 22.03 -1.24 8.58
C VAL A 278 23.02 -0.12 8.87
N LEU A 279 24.08 -0.04 8.07
CA LEU A 279 24.98 1.11 8.09
C LEU A 279 24.12 2.35 7.74
N VAL A 280 23.92 3.23 8.70
CA VAL A 280 23.36 4.57 8.52
C VAL A 280 24.41 5.46 7.93
#